data_d6c9547b68344186bb4decccd83d82cd
#
_entry.id   d6c9547b68344186bb4decccd83d82cd
#
_cell.length_a   1.000
_cell.length_b   1.000
_cell.length_c   1.000
_cell.angle_alpha   90.00
_cell.angle_beta   90.00
_cell.angle_gamma   90.00
#
_symmetry.space_group_name_H-M   'P 1'
#
loop_
_entity.id
_entity.type
_entity.pdbx_description
1 polymer ?
#
loop_
_entity_poly.entity_id
_entity_poly.type
_entity_poly.pdbx_seq_one_letter_code
_entity_poly.pdbx_strand_id
1 'polypeptide(L)'
;WLEKFGVRNSNYLVADNIAIQEYIKINYGINSEFIAYGAEEVSDLSRNTIEKYLIEKGEFILTIARLEPENNLELMCDAYLSSNSEIPYYIIGNYQTKYGQLLKSKYKDTNIHFLGAIFNKEELDTFRFYANLYLHGHSVGGTNPALIEAMAAKAFVIVHNNPFNKSVVCEDNLSFSTKDDLSEILDRPNILSKREELSQKNLEIINSKYRWDIIIEKYEKYFLKILGNKKI
;
A
#
# COMPACT_ATOMS: atom_id res chain seq x y z
N TRP A 1 -20.84 4.37 15.82
CA TRP A 1 -22.29 4.07 15.78
C TRP A 1 -22.68 3.44 14.44
N LEU A 2 -22.27 4.02 13.29
CA LEU A 2 -22.59 3.51 11.94
C LEU A 2 -22.06 2.11 11.70
N GLU A 3 -20.80 1.84 12.06
CA GLU A 3 -20.17 0.52 11.94
C GLU A 3 -21.00 -0.55 12.70
N LYS A 4 -21.28 -0.31 13.98
CA LYS A 4 -22.08 -1.24 14.80
C LYS A 4 -23.46 -1.48 14.22
N PHE A 5 -24.10 -0.44 13.66
CA PHE A 5 -25.39 -0.57 13.01
C PHE A 5 -25.27 -1.42 11.73
N GLY A 6 -24.30 -1.13 10.88
CA GLY A 6 -24.03 -1.88 9.65
C GLY A 6 -23.77 -3.36 9.92
N VAL A 7 -22.82 -3.66 10.83
CA VAL A 7 -22.45 -5.03 11.16
C VAL A 7 -23.63 -5.84 11.71
N ARG A 8 -24.45 -5.25 12.61
CA ARG A 8 -25.57 -5.96 13.25
C ARG A 8 -26.81 -6.13 12.39
N ASN A 9 -26.97 -5.29 11.37
CA ASN A 9 -28.16 -5.32 10.51
C ASN A 9 -27.88 -5.89 9.11
N SER A 10 -26.65 -6.36 8.86
CA SER A 10 -26.30 -7.05 7.62
C SER A 10 -26.51 -8.55 7.77
N ASN A 11 -27.16 -9.17 6.79
CA ASN A 11 -27.33 -10.62 6.75
C ASN A 11 -26.03 -11.35 6.39
N TYR A 12 -25.17 -10.70 5.59
CA TYR A 12 -23.92 -11.24 5.10
C TYR A 12 -22.87 -10.13 5.12
N LEU A 13 -21.66 -10.45 5.57
CA LEU A 13 -20.56 -9.52 5.69
C LEU A 13 -19.35 -10.02 4.92
N VAL A 14 -18.73 -9.11 4.19
CA VAL A 14 -17.41 -9.31 3.59
C VAL A 14 -16.43 -8.38 4.29
N ALA A 15 -15.28 -8.92 4.70
CA ALA A 15 -14.13 -8.15 5.18
C ALA A 15 -13.04 -8.19 4.09
N ASP A 16 -12.50 -7.06 3.74
CA ASP A 16 -11.45 -6.93 2.72
C ASP A 16 -10.04 -7.17 3.27
N ASN A 17 -9.92 -7.39 4.59
CA ASN A 17 -8.66 -7.67 5.27
C ASN A 17 -8.87 -8.65 6.42
N ILE A 18 -7.89 -9.53 6.66
CA ILE A 18 -7.98 -10.54 7.74
C ILE A 18 -8.05 -9.87 9.11
N ALA A 19 -7.33 -8.79 9.35
CA ALA A 19 -7.39 -8.07 10.62
C ALA A 19 -8.79 -7.44 10.85
N ILE A 20 -9.47 -6.99 9.79
CA ILE A 20 -10.88 -6.54 9.87
C ILE A 20 -11.81 -7.71 10.16
N GLN A 21 -11.61 -8.86 9.52
CA GLN A 21 -12.40 -10.06 9.78
C GLN A 21 -12.31 -10.48 11.25
N GLU A 22 -11.11 -10.51 11.80
CA GLU A 22 -10.86 -10.80 13.22
C GLU A 22 -11.48 -9.75 14.14
N TYR A 23 -11.32 -8.47 13.81
CA TYR A 23 -11.93 -7.36 14.56
C TYR A 23 -13.46 -7.50 14.64
N ILE A 24 -14.14 -7.80 13.50
CA ILE A 24 -15.58 -8.03 13.46
C ILE A 24 -15.95 -9.22 14.34
N LYS A 25 -15.20 -10.32 14.27
CA LYS A 25 -15.41 -11.51 15.08
C LYS A 25 -15.28 -11.24 16.56
N ILE A 26 -14.22 -10.55 16.97
CA ILE A 26 -13.93 -10.25 18.39
C ILE A 26 -14.94 -9.27 18.97
N ASN A 27 -15.25 -8.18 18.27
CA ASN A 27 -16.05 -7.09 18.82
C ASN A 27 -17.55 -7.29 18.69
N TYR A 28 -17.99 -8.08 17.71
CA TYR A 28 -19.42 -8.28 17.41
C TYR A 28 -19.88 -9.73 17.51
N GLY A 29 -18.97 -10.71 17.59
CA GLY A 29 -19.29 -12.13 17.59
C GLY A 29 -19.84 -12.64 16.23
N ILE A 30 -19.70 -11.85 15.16
CA ILE A 30 -20.27 -12.14 13.83
C ILE A 30 -19.15 -12.63 12.91
N ASN A 31 -19.44 -13.63 12.08
CA ASN A 31 -18.52 -14.10 11.05
C ASN A 31 -18.70 -13.27 9.77
N SER A 32 -17.61 -12.97 9.12
CA SER A 32 -17.57 -12.38 7.78
C SER A 32 -16.77 -13.26 6.83
N GLU A 33 -17.00 -13.14 5.53
CA GLU A 33 -16.16 -13.76 4.50
C GLU A 33 -14.98 -12.85 4.20
N PHE A 34 -13.77 -13.43 4.07
CA PHE A 34 -12.60 -12.66 3.68
C PHE A 34 -12.47 -12.63 2.15
N ILE A 35 -12.73 -11.46 1.56
CA ILE A 35 -12.53 -11.22 0.12
C ILE A 35 -11.91 -9.84 -0.04
N ALA A 36 -10.62 -9.80 -0.35
CA ALA A 36 -9.83 -8.58 -0.48
C ALA A 36 -10.04 -7.88 -1.84
N TYR A 37 -9.34 -6.77 -2.03
CA TYR A 37 -9.12 -6.18 -3.35
C TYR A 37 -8.16 -7.05 -4.17
N GLY A 38 -8.24 -6.92 -5.51
CA GLY A 38 -7.33 -7.57 -6.43
C GLY A 38 -6.25 -6.62 -6.95
N ALA A 39 -5.15 -7.23 -7.42
CA ALA A 39 -4.12 -6.55 -8.19
C ALA A 39 -3.70 -7.42 -9.38
N GLU A 40 -3.10 -6.78 -10.40
CA GLU A 40 -2.55 -7.45 -11.58
C GLU A 40 -1.04 -7.35 -11.55
N GLU A 41 -0.35 -8.45 -11.85
CA GLU A 41 1.09 -8.43 -12.06
C GLU A 41 1.43 -7.51 -13.23
N VAL A 42 2.43 -6.69 -13.04
CA VAL A 42 2.88 -5.72 -14.04
C VAL A 42 3.85 -6.43 -15.00
N SER A 43 3.46 -6.57 -16.27
CA SER A 43 4.24 -7.29 -17.29
C SER A 43 4.89 -6.39 -18.35
N ASP A 44 4.25 -5.27 -18.70
CA ASP A 44 4.70 -4.38 -19.77
C ASP A 44 4.93 -2.96 -19.23
N LEU A 45 6.19 -2.60 -19.06
CA LEU A 45 6.57 -1.26 -18.62
C LEU A 45 7.17 -0.49 -19.80
N SER A 46 6.50 0.58 -20.21
CA SER A 46 7.05 1.52 -21.16
C SER A 46 8.25 2.24 -20.54
N ARG A 47 9.44 1.99 -21.09
CA ARG A 47 10.69 2.54 -20.57
C ARG A 47 10.73 4.08 -20.53
N ASN A 48 9.91 4.75 -21.35
CA ASN A 48 9.94 6.20 -21.51
C ASN A 48 8.99 6.94 -20.56
N THR A 49 8.19 6.23 -19.79
CA THR A 49 7.08 6.83 -19.04
C THR A 49 7.54 7.74 -17.90
N ILE A 50 8.64 7.44 -17.21
CA ILE A 50 9.17 8.28 -16.13
C ILE A 50 10.25 9.27 -16.60
N GLU A 51 10.80 9.09 -17.80
CA GLU A 51 11.82 10.00 -18.37
C GLU A 51 11.29 11.44 -18.54
N LYS A 52 9.98 11.60 -18.81
CA LYS A 52 9.35 12.92 -18.90
C LYS A 52 9.40 13.72 -17.58
N TYR A 53 9.63 13.04 -16.46
CA TYR A 53 9.79 13.68 -15.15
C TYR A 53 11.25 13.97 -14.81
N LEU A 54 12.20 13.64 -15.70
CA LEU A 54 13.65 13.74 -15.48
C LEU A 54 14.13 12.95 -14.27
N ILE A 55 13.51 11.81 -14.01
CA ILE A 55 13.79 10.90 -12.87
C ILE A 55 14.59 9.72 -13.38
N GLU A 56 15.73 9.45 -12.76
CA GLU A 56 16.57 8.30 -13.06
C GLU A 56 16.01 7.02 -12.44
N LYS A 57 16.03 5.92 -13.21
CA LYS A 57 15.52 4.62 -12.79
C LYS A 57 16.39 4.03 -11.69
N GLY A 58 15.75 3.55 -10.63
CA GLY A 58 16.46 2.94 -9.52
C GLY A 58 17.20 3.92 -8.61
N GLU A 59 16.94 5.23 -8.73
CA GLU A 59 17.62 6.25 -7.93
C GLU A 59 16.63 7.14 -7.18
N PHE A 60 15.50 6.57 -6.71
CA PHE A 60 14.53 7.33 -5.95
C PHE A 60 13.74 6.48 -4.96
N ILE A 61 13.25 7.14 -3.92
CA ILE A 61 12.25 6.63 -2.98
C ILE A 61 10.88 7.10 -3.45
N LEU A 62 9.85 6.28 -3.27
CA LEU A 62 8.49 6.56 -3.74
C LEU A 62 7.45 6.35 -2.64
N THR A 63 6.44 7.22 -2.62
CA THR A 63 5.14 6.97 -1.98
C THR A 63 4.01 7.38 -2.92
N ILE A 64 3.00 6.54 -3.07
CA ILE A 64 1.75 6.87 -3.77
C ILE A 64 0.62 6.77 -2.76
N ALA A 65 0.02 7.91 -2.41
CA ALA A 65 -1.03 7.98 -1.40
C ALA A 65 -1.91 9.23 -1.56
N ARG A 66 -3.11 9.19 -0.99
CA ARG A 66 -3.83 10.42 -0.68
C ARG A 66 -3.05 11.19 0.38
N LEU A 67 -2.95 12.51 0.26
CA LEU A 67 -2.27 13.33 1.26
C LEU A 67 -3.26 13.62 2.40
N GLU A 68 -3.36 12.63 3.29
CA GLU A 68 -4.20 12.63 4.49
C GLU A 68 -3.37 12.17 5.70
N PRO A 69 -3.68 12.64 6.93
CA PRO A 69 -2.88 12.35 8.12
C PRO A 69 -2.69 10.84 8.39
N GLU A 70 -3.73 10.03 8.15
CA GLU A 70 -3.69 8.58 8.37
C GLU A 70 -2.69 7.83 7.47
N ASN A 71 -2.18 8.48 6.44
CA ASN A 71 -1.15 7.92 5.57
C ASN A 71 0.28 8.23 6.04
N ASN A 72 0.44 8.86 7.20
CA ASN A 72 1.72 9.12 7.88
C ASN A 72 2.80 9.77 6.99
N LEU A 73 2.38 10.60 6.00
CA LEU A 73 3.32 11.25 5.08
C LEU A 73 4.31 12.16 5.81
N GLU A 74 3.84 12.90 6.81
CA GLU A 74 4.70 13.77 7.61
C GLU A 74 5.77 12.96 8.37
N LEU A 75 5.39 11.85 8.98
CA LEU A 75 6.31 10.93 9.66
C LEU A 75 7.38 10.42 8.69
N MET A 76 6.96 9.97 7.49
CA MET A 76 7.88 9.44 6.48
C MET A 76 8.83 10.51 5.94
N CYS A 77 8.34 11.72 5.69
CA CYS A 77 9.16 12.84 5.27
C CYS A 77 10.19 13.26 6.36
N ASP A 78 9.74 13.35 7.62
CA ASP A 78 10.61 13.69 8.75
C ASP A 78 11.66 12.59 9.01
N ALA A 79 11.30 11.31 8.81
CA ALA A 79 12.24 10.19 8.89
C ALA A 79 13.31 10.26 7.78
N TYR A 80 12.88 10.55 6.55
CA TYR A 80 13.79 10.73 5.42
C TYR A 80 14.78 11.85 5.69
N LEU A 81 14.33 13.01 6.17
CA LEU A 81 15.22 14.15 6.50
C LEU A 81 16.14 13.88 7.70
N SER A 82 15.79 12.92 8.57
CA SER A 82 16.63 12.50 9.69
C SER A 82 17.64 11.42 9.30
N SER A 83 17.47 10.79 8.16
CA SER A 83 18.41 9.80 7.61
C SER A 83 19.52 10.45 6.82
N ASN A 84 20.57 9.68 6.50
CA ASN A 84 21.68 10.10 5.63
C ASN A 84 21.37 9.80 4.14
N SER A 85 20.12 9.52 3.78
CA SER A 85 19.76 9.20 2.41
C SER A 85 19.86 10.44 1.51
N GLU A 86 20.65 10.35 0.46
CA GLU A 86 20.78 11.39 -0.58
C GLU A 86 19.85 11.13 -1.79
N ILE A 87 19.19 9.97 -1.84
CA ILE A 87 18.31 9.57 -2.93
C ILE A 87 17.02 10.40 -2.88
N PRO A 88 16.58 11.07 -3.98
CA PRO A 88 15.39 11.90 -3.96
C PRO A 88 14.14 11.10 -3.58
N TYR A 89 13.23 11.72 -2.81
CA TYR A 89 11.98 11.14 -2.39
C TYR A 89 10.82 11.76 -3.12
N TYR A 90 10.11 10.97 -3.95
CA TYR A 90 8.95 11.40 -4.73
C TYR A 90 7.64 10.95 -4.08
N ILE A 91 6.70 11.88 -3.97
CA ILE A 91 5.36 11.65 -3.45
C ILE A 91 4.34 11.94 -4.55
N ILE A 92 3.59 10.91 -4.94
CA ILE A 92 2.51 11.00 -5.90
C ILE A 92 1.18 11.00 -5.16
N GLY A 93 0.41 12.06 -5.33
CA GLY A 93 -0.90 12.25 -4.72
C GLY A 93 -1.41 13.68 -4.86
N ASN A 94 -2.70 13.87 -4.67
CA ASN A 94 -3.29 15.20 -4.77
C ASN A 94 -2.91 16.07 -3.57
N TYR A 95 -2.03 17.05 -3.80
CA TYR A 95 -1.62 18.02 -2.78
C TYR A 95 -2.49 19.30 -2.74
N GLN A 96 -3.62 19.35 -3.45
CA GLN A 96 -4.50 20.53 -3.43
C GLN A 96 -5.36 20.61 -2.16
N THR A 97 -5.37 19.57 -1.32
CA THR A 97 -6.00 19.62 0.02
C THR A 97 -5.23 20.55 0.95
N LYS A 98 -5.88 21.05 2.01
CA LYS A 98 -5.19 21.89 3.01
C LYS A 98 -3.97 21.21 3.61
N TYR A 99 -4.10 19.92 3.94
CA TYR A 99 -3.00 19.12 4.49
C TYR A 99 -1.89 18.90 3.46
N GLY A 100 -2.25 18.61 2.21
CA GLY A 100 -1.29 18.45 1.14
C GLY A 100 -0.48 19.71 0.84
N GLN A 101 -1.12 20.88 0.84
CA GLN A 101 -0.45 22.17 0.68
C GLN A 101 0.51 22.48 1.85
N LEU A 102 0.09 22.13 3.09
CA LEU A 102 0.93 22.28 4.27
C LEU A 102 2.20 21.43 4.14
N LEU A 103 2.06 20.14 3.80
CA LEU A 103 3.21 19.25 3.60
C LEU A 103 4.12 19.76 2.49
N LYS A 104 3.57 20.11 1.32
CA LYS A 104 4.36 20.64 0.20
C LYS A 104 5.11 21.91 0.58
N SER A 105 4.52 22.80 1.38
CA SER A 105 5.17 24.01 1.88
C SER A 105 6.25 23.70 2.90
N LYS A 106 6.00 22.75 3.84
CA LYS A 106 6.95 22.33 4.88
C LYS A 106 8.26 21.79 4.29
N TYR A 107 8.15 21.02 3.20
CA TYR A 107 9.28 20.30 2.61
C TYR A 107 9.80 20.90 1.29
N LYS A 108 9.40 22.13 0.93
CA LYS A 108 9.70 22.75 -0.38
C LYS A 108 11.20 22.91 -0.70
N ASP A 109 12.03 23.13 0.34
CA ASP A 109 13.46 23.39 0.20
C ASP A 109 14.29 22.13 0.53
N THR A 110 13.73 20.95 0.34
CA THR A 110 14.36 19.65 0.63
C THR A 110 14.39 18.78 -0.62
N ASN A 111 15.04 17.62 -0.54
CA ASN A 111 15.05 16.62 -1.62
C ASN A 111 13.78 15.73 -1.63
N ILE A 112 12.63 16.30 -1.20
CA ILE A 112 11.30 15.66 -1.23
C ILE A 112 10.43 16.37 -2.28
N HIS A 113 9.95 15.64 -3.27
CA HIS A 113 9.25 16.18 -4.44
C HIS A 113 7.80 15.70 -4.52
N PHE A 114 6.85 16.63 -4.50
CA PHE A 114 5.43 16.34 -4.66
C PHE A 114 5.04 16.47 -6.13
N LEU A 115 4.83 15.34 -6.82
CA LEU A 115 4.55 15.31 -8.26
C LEU A 115 3.07 15.63 -8.60
N GLY A 116 2.19 15.63 -7.60
CA GLY A 116 0.75 15.77 -7.84
C GLY A 116 0.06 14.43 -8.10
N ALA A 117 -1.22 14.49 -8.48
CA ALA A 117 -1.99 13.29 -8.80
C ALA A 117 -1.63 12.80 -10.20
N ILE A 118 -1.30 11.52 -10.31
CA ILE A 118 -1.12 10.79 -11.57
C ILE A 118 -2.21 9.71 -11.61
N PHE A 119 -2.95 9.63 -12.72
CA PHE A 119 -4.07 8.70 -12.89
C PHE A 119 -3.80 7.62 -13.95
N ASN A 120 -2.74 7.79 -14.72
CA ASN A 120 -2.35 6.77 -15.70
C ASN A 120 -1.73 5.57 -14.97
N LYS A 121 -2.37 4.39 -15.10
CA LYS A 121 -1.94 3.16 -14.42
C LYS A 121 -0.52 2.75 -14.83
N GLU A 122 -0.20 2.81 -16.12
CA GLU A 122 1.12 2.43 -16.65
C GLU A 122 2.23 3.32 -16.07
N GLU A 123 1.97 4.63 -15.91
CA GLU A 123 2.90 5.53 -15.25
C GLU A 123 3.12 5.14 -13.79
N LEU A 124 2.03 4.91 -13.04
CA LEU A 124 2.11 4.54 -11.63
C LEU A 124 2.84 3.22 -11.43
N ASP A 125 2.58 2.22 -12.29
CA ASP A 125 3.23 0.93 -12.23
C ASP A 125 4.72 1.06 -12.59
N THR A 126 5.07 1.92 -13.55
CA THR A 126 6.46 2.23 -13.92
C THR A 126 7.20 2.88 -12.76
N PHE A 127 6.59 3.86 -12.06
CA PHE A 127 7.16 4.45 -10.85
C PHE A 127 7.41 3.41 -9.77
N ARG A 128 6.42 2.54 -9.48
CA ARG A 128 6.54 1.48 -8.46
C ARG A 128 7.67 0.50 -8.77
N PHE A 129 7.77 0.06 -10.02
CA PHE A 129 8.77 -0.92 -10.45
C PHE A 129 10.20 -0.38 -10.37
N TYR A 130 10.41 0.88 -10.78
CA TYR A 130 11.75 1.47 -10.83
C TYR A 130 12.17 2.16 -9.53
N ALA A 131 11.28 2.35 -8.55
CA ALA A 131 11.67 2.90 -7.27
C ALA A 131 12.68 2.01 -6.53
N ASN A 132 13.69 2.59 -5.90
CA ASN A 132 14.59 1.86 -5.00
C ASN A 132 13.85 1.31 -3.80
N LEU A 133 13.03 2.17 -3.20
CA LEU A 133 12.21 1.86 -2.04
C LEU A 133 10.81 2.44 -2.26
N TYR A 134 9.79 1.68 -1.87
CA TYR A 134 8.40 2.15 -1.81
C TYR A 134 7.95 2.22 -0.34
N LEU A 135 7.72 3.43 0.16
CA LEU A 135 7.26 3.64 1.53
C LEU A 135 5.73 3.66 1.59
N HIS A 136 5.16 2.81 2.42
CA HIS A 136 3.72 2.70 2.63
C HIS A 136 3.34 3.03 4.06
N GLY A 137 2.86 4.25 4.29
CA GLY A 137 2.57 4.78 5.63
C GLY A 137 1.15 4.55 6.13
N HIS A 138 0.25 3.96 5.34
CA HIS A 138 -1.17 3.82 5.68
C HIS A 138 -1.37 3.07 7.01
N SER A 139 -2.11 3.69 7.96
CA SER A 139 -2.24 3.19 9.33
C SER A 139 -3.64 2.69 9.70
N VAL A 140 -4.66 2.97 8.89
CA VAL A 140 -6.06 2.60 9.17
C VAL A 140 -6.73 2.00 7.93
N GLY A 141 -7.71 1.12 8.14
CA GLY A 141 -8.50 0.53 7.07
C GLY A 141 -8.10 -0.91 6.77
N GLY A 142 -8.55 -1.43 5.61
CA GLY A 142 -8.38 -2.83 5.20
C GLY A 142 -7.15 -3.09 4.33
N THR A 143 -7.31 -3.97 3.36
CA THR A 143 -6.32 -4.19 2.30
C THR A 143 -6.22 -2.95 1.44
N ASN A 144 -5.06 -2.29 1.47
CA ASN A 144 -4.87 -1.04 0.73
C ASN A 144 -4.50 -1.34 -0.72
N PRO A 145 -5.30 -0.87 -1.72
CA PRO A 145 -5.00 -1.08 -3.13
C PRO A 145 -3.60 -0.61 -3.52
N ALA A 146 -3.13 0.55 -3.03
CA ALA A 146 -1.81 1.08 -3.38
C ALA A 146 -0.66 0.16 -2.90
N LEU A 147 -0.85 -0.59 -1.78
CA LEU A 147 0.13 -1.55 -1.31
C LEU A 147 0.18 -2.79 -2.20
N ILE A 148 -0.98 -3.42 -2.47
CA ILE A 148 -1.01 -4.62 -3.31
C ILE A 148 -0.59 -4.34 -4.77
N GLU A 149 -0.89 -3.15 -5.30
CA GLU A 149 -0.40 -2.72 -6.60
C GLU A 149 1.12 -2.51 -6.60
N ALA A 150 1.70 -1.97 -5.51
CA ALA A 150 3.14 -1.85 -5.38
C ALA A 150 3.83 -3.23 -5.33
N MET A 151 3.26 -4.17 -4.57
CA MET A 151 3.74 -5.56 -4.53
C MET A 151 3.62 -6.25 -5.89
N ALA A 152 2.51 -6.04 -6.63
CA ALA A 152 2.30 -6.58 -7.98
C ALA A 152 3.27 -6.01 -9.01
N ALA A 153 3.74 -4.78 -8.80
CA ALA A 153 4.79 -4.14 -9.59
C ALA A 153 6.22 -4.49 -9.13
N LYS A 154 6.41 -5.49 -8.25
CA LYS A 154 7.71 -5.89 -7.67
C LYS A 154 8.46 -4.75 -6.96
N ALA A 155 7.73 -3.77 -6.43
CA ALA A 155 8.33 -2.74 -5.63
C ALA A 155 8.90 -3.30 -4.32
N PHE A 156 10.04 -2.77 -3.88
CA PHE A 156 10.58 -3.08 -2.55
C PHE A 156 9.86 -2.25 -1.49
N VAL A 157 8.80 -2.82 -0.91
CA VAL A 157 7.92 -2.11 0.00
C VAL A 157 8.43 -2.13 1.43
N ILE A 158 8.37 -0.96 2.11
CA ILE A 158 8.58 -0.80 3.54
C ILE A 158 7.27 -0.23 4.09
N VAL A 159 6.64 -0.91 5.04
CA VAL A 159 5.27 -0.62 5.45
C VAL A 159 5.18 -0.11 6.88
N HIS A 160 4.19 0.74 7.17
CA HIS A 160 3.86 1.08 8.55
C HIS A 160 3.41 -0.17 9.31
N ASN A 161 3.97 -0.36 10.52
CA ASN A 161 3.77 -1.51 11.38
C ASN A 161 2.38 -1.49 12.02
N ASN A 162 1.40 -2.07 11.35
CA ASN A 162 0.05 -2.27 11.85
C ASN A 162 -0.54 -3.60 11.36
N PRO A 163 -1.60 -4.10 11.98
CA PRO A 163 -2.18 -5.41 11.62
C PRO A 163 -2.65 -5.49 10.16
N PHE A 164 -3.13 -4.39 9.57
CA PHE A 164 -3.66 -4.38 8.21
C PHE A 164 -2.55 -4.61 7.18
N ASN A 165 -1.45 -3.86 7.29
CA ASN A 165 -0.30 -4.01 6.39
C ASN A 165 0.40 -5.35 6.59
N LYS A 166 0.62 -5.75 7.85
CA LYS A 166 1.28 -7.03 8.19
C LYS A 166 0.54 -8.25 7.67
N SER A 167 -0.78 -8.20 7.58
CA SER A 167 -1.58 -9.30 7.04
C SER A 167 -1.45 -9.47 5.52
N VAL A 168 -0.89 -8.47 4.84
CA VAL A 168 -0.79 -8.41 3.37
C VAL A 168 0.61 -8.76 2.87
N VAL A 169 1.66 -8.23 3.52
CA VAL A 169 3.06 -8.45 3.11
C VAL A 169 3.63 -9.78 3.63
N CYS A 170 4.78 -10.20 3.12
CA CYS A 170 5.49 -11.38 3.64
C CYS A 170 5.96 -11.15 5.08
N GLU A 171 6.15 -12.25 5.82
CA GLU A 171 6.48 -12.23 7.25
C GLU A 171 7.78 -11.44 7.55
N ASP A 172 8.78 -11.61 6.70
CA ASP A 172 10.10 -10.95 6.85
C ASP A 172 10.13 -9.51 6.35
N ASN A 173 8.98 -8.96 5.87
CA ASN A 173 8.95 -7.63 5.28
C ASN A 173 9.35 -6.55 6.28
N LEU A 174 10.09 -5.55 5.81
CA LEU A 174 10.50 -4.43 6.63
C LEU A 174 9.31 -3.55 7.02
N SER A 175 9.27 -3.15 8.28
CA SER A 175 8.21 -2.28 8.79
C SER A 175 8.74 -1.26 9.80
N PHE A 176 8.04 -0.13 9.93
CA PHE A 176 8.35 0.94 10.85
C PHE A 176 7.11 1.37 11.65
N SER A 177 7.30 1.81 12.89
CA SER A 177 6.25 2.36 13.74
C SER A 177 6.49 3.85 14.02
N THR A 178 7.74 4.26 14.04
CA THR A 178 8.17 5.61 14.39
C THR A 178 9.04 6.23 13.30
N LYS A 179 9.27 7.53 13.42
CA LYS A 179 10.21 8.26 12.57
C LYS A 179 11.61 7.66 12.68
N ASP A 180 12.04 7.35 13.90
CA ASP A 180 13.40 6.85 14.15
C ASP A 180 13.57 5.44 13.58
N ASP A 181 12.56 4.54 13.71
CA ASP A 181 12.60 3.22 13.07
C ASP A 181 12.81 3.34 11.56
N LEU A 182 12.08 4.24 10.89
CA LEU A 182 12.20 4.41 9.44
C LEU A 182 13.54 5.04 9.05
N SER A 183 14.00 6.04 9.80
CA SER A 183 15.32 6.66 9.58
C SER A 183 16.44 5.62 9.69
N GLU A 184 16.42 4.77 10.74
CA GLU A 184 17.37 3.68 10.89
C GLU A 184 17.30 2.65 9.76
N ILE A 185 16.10 2.36 9.24
CA ILE A 185 15.93 1.46 8.09
C ILE A 185 16.57 2.08 6.85
N LEU A 186 16.37 3.37 6.59
CA LEU A 186 16.92 4.07 5.43
C LEU A 186 18.46 4.16 5.49
N ASP A 187 19.04 4.21 6.68
CA ASP A 187 20.48 4.29 6.91
C ASP A 187 21.18 2.90 6.92
N ARG A 188 20.42 1.80 6.83
CA ARG A 188 21.03 0.46 6.87
C ARG A 188 21.94 0.23 5.69
N PRO A 189 23.23 -0.11 5.91
CA PRO A 189 24.11 -0.54 4.86
C PRO A 189 23.49 -1.73 4.11
N ASN A 190 23.56 -1.70 2.78
CA ASN A 190 23.07 -2.79 1.94
C ASN A 190 21.58 -3.14 2.09
N ILE A 191 20.72 -2.19 2.51
CA ILE A 191 19.27 -2.42 2.59
C ILE A 191 18.72 -3.01 1.28
N LEU A 192 19.22 -2.53 0.13
CA LEU A 192 18.79 -2.96 -1.21
C LEU A 192 19.20 -4.41 -1.52
N SER A 193 20.10 -5.04 -0.77
CA SER A 193 20.44 -6.46 -0.98
C SER A 193 19.26 -7.40 -0.71
N LYS A 194 18.27 -6.96 0.08
CA LYS A 194 17.04 -7.71 0.34
C LYS A 194 15.93 -7.47 -0.68
N ARG A 195 16.14 -6.54 -1.61
CA ARG A 195 15.10 -6.09 -2.55
C ARG A 195 14.52 -7.26 -3.34
N GLU A 196 15.37 -8.00 -4.03
CA GLU A 196 14.92 -9.09 -4.91
C GLU A 196 14.15 -10.15 -4.13
N GLU A 197 14.71 -10.61 -3.02
CA GLU A 197 14.10 -11.64 -2.17
C GLU A 197 12.72 -11.22 -1.66
N LEU A 198 12.60 -10.04 -1.04
CA LEU A 198 11.35 -9.60 -0.42
C LEU A 198 10.30 -9.20 -1.44
N SER A 199 10.72 -8.57 -2.56
CA SER A 199 9.80 -8.24 -3.64
C SER A 199 9.25 -9.49 -4.30
N GLN A 200 10.06 -10.53 -4.47
CA GLN A 200 9.63 -11.82 -5.05
C GLN A 200 8.65 -12.53 -4.09
N LYS A 201 8.94 -12.60 -2.79
CA LYS A 201 8.03 -13.17 -1.79
C LYS A 201 6.67 -12.44 -1.78
N ASN A 202 6.69 -11.13 -1.86
CA ASN A 202 5.47 -10.31 -1.93
C ASN A 202 4.69 -10.55 -3.23
N LEU A 203 5.37 -10.69 -4.38
CA LEU A 203 4.72 -11.03 -5.64
C LEU A 203 4.06 -12.41 -5.60
N GLU A 204 4.66 -13.40 -4.96
CA GLU A 204 4.07 -14.74 -4.76
C GLU A 204 2.77 -14.66 -3.94
N ILE A 205 2.71 -13.76 -2.95
CA ILE A 205 1.49 -13.49 -2.20
C ILE A 205 0.41 -12.88 -3.12
N ILE A 206 0.78 -11.91 -3.97
CA ILE A 206 -0.15 -11.37 -4.98
C ILE A 206 -0.68 -12.48 -5.87
N ASN A 207 0.20 -13.30 -6.45
CA ASN A 207 -0.17 -14.35 -7.38
C ASN A 207 -1.02 -15.47 -6.76
N SER A 208 -0.87 -15.73 -5.47
CA SER A 208 -1.63 -16.77 -4.76
C SER A 208 -2.92 -16.30 -4.11
N LYS A 209 -3.05 -15.00 -3.78
CA LYS A 209 -4.16 -14.52 -2.93
C LYS A 209 -4.92 -13.32 -3.49
N TYR A 210 -4.24 -12.44 -4.23
CA TYR A 210 -4.77 -11.11 -4.57
C TYR A 210 -4.92 -10.84 -6.07
N ARG A 211 -4.74 -11.84 -6.94
CA ARG A 211 -5.07 -11.66 -8.36
C ARG A 211 -6.58 -11.48 -8.56
N TRP A 212 -6.97 -10.64 -9.50
CA TRP A 212 -8.38 -10.36 -9.77
C TRP A 212 -9.20 -11.59 -10.11
N ASP A 213 -8.66 -12.56 -10.85
CA ASP A 213 -9.35 -13.82 -11.15
C ASP A 213 -9.69 -14.61 -9.87
N ILE A 214 -8.77 -14.69 -8.91
CA ILE A 214 -8.98 -15.33 -7.61
C ILE A 214 -10.06 -14.56 -6.79
N ILE A 215 -9.99 -13.22 -6.80
CA ILE A 215 -10.95 -12.40 -6.06
C ILE A 215 -12.35 -12.52 -6.64
N ILE A 216 -12.49 -12.49 -7.97
CA ILE A 216 -13.77 -12.66 -8.67
C ILE A 216 -14.36 -14.03 -8.36
N GLU A 217 -13.56 -15.10 -8.44
CA GLU A 217 -14.00 -16.47 -8.11
C GLU A 217 -14.51 -16.58 -6.66
N LYS A 218 -13.84 -15.92 -5.69
CA LYS A 218 -14.30 -15.88 -4.30
C LYS A 218 -15.66 -15.19 -4.16
N TYR A 219 -15.87 -14.05 -4.82
CA TYR A 219 -17.16 -13.36 -4.82
C TYR A 219 -18.25 -14.22 -5.45
N GLU A 220 -17.99 -14.83 -6.61
CA GLU A 220 -18.93 -15.71 -7.28
C GLU A 220 -19.35 -16.89 -6.38
N LYS A 221 -18.40 -17.62 -5.83
CA LYS A 221 -18.67 -18.72 -4.89
C LYS A 221 -19.48 -18.25 -3.69
N TYR A 222 -19.16 -17.09 -3.14
CA TYR A 222 -19.86 -16.55 -1.98
C TYR A 222 -21.30 -16.17 -2.31
N PHE A 223 -21.55 -15.51 -3.45
CA PHE A 223 -22.91 -15.17 -3.90
C PHE A 223 -23.74 -16.42 -4.21
N LEU A 224 -23.18 -17.41 -4.89
CA LEU A 224 -23.88 -18.68 -5.17
C LEU A 224 -24.25 -19.41 -3.87
N LYS A 225 -23.36 -19.45 -2.88
CA LYS A 225 -23.65 -19.98 -1.54
C LYS A 225 -24.82 -19.26 -0.87
N ILE A 226 -24.85 -17.93 -0.93
CA ILE A 226 -25.93 -17.12 -0.35
C ILE A 226 -27.27 -17.39 -1.05
N LEU A 227 -27.27 -17.44 -2.38
CA LEU A 227 -28.46 -17.70 -3.17
C LEU A 227 -29.00 -19.14 -2.97
N GLY A 228 -28.10 -20.13 -2.93
CA GLY A 228 -28.47 -21.53 -2.68
C GLY A 228 -29.00 -21.79 -1.27
N ASN A 229 -28.64 -20.96 -0.28
CA ASN A 229 -29.16 -21.04 1.08
C ASN A 229 -30.53 -20.34 1.26
N LYS A 230 -30.97 -19.51 0.32
CA LYS A 230 -32.36 -19.02 0.28
C LYS A 230 -33.24 -20.14 -0.29
N LYS A 231 -33.82 -21.00 0.58
CA LYS A 231 -34.98 -21.78 0.18
C LYS A 231 -36.06 -20.78 -0.24
N ILE A 232 -36.43 -20.81 -1.54
CA ILE A 232 -37.60 -20.15 -2.11
C ILE A 232 -38.83 -20.68 -1.40
#